data_a0c631215d7d0f18f0ffd4993ec857f0
#
_entry.id   a0c631215d7d0f18f0ffd4993ec857f0
#
_cell.length_a   1.000
_cell.length_b   1.000
_cell.length_c   1.000
_cell.angle_alpha   90.00
_cell.angle_beta   90.00
_cell.angle_gamma   90.00
#
_symmetry.space_group_name_H-M   'P 1'
#
loop_
_entity.id
_entity.type
_entity.pdbx_description
1 polymer ?
#
loop_
_entity_poly.entity_id
_entity_poly.type
_entity_poly.pdbx_seq_one_letter_code
_entity_poly.pdbx_strand_id
1 'polypeptide(L)'
;MTALTLAASASAFAAEGGNPFIGNWALTIPGGGAGWLGITQEKGYYDGSILWGGGSVVPVASVFFDNDTMYVTRVNEVQRKNDAGKVMRTHQFTEAIVAKISGDELQLVTLHGHENGQGLSRVEFTGKRIPPLPAKPDLAKVKFGDASTLFNGKNLEGWKLIGGQANGWSVENGILVNRPVQEEGKPHRSYGNLRTEKEFEDFNLTLETRLGKGNNSGIYLRGIYEVQVSDTFGRKLDPHNMGAIYSRITPTSSAEKPVGEWQTFDITLVDRHVTVILNGVKIIDNQPLLGCTGGALWADQFRPGPLYVQGDHTGIEYRNIVIKPVVK
;
A
#
# COMPACT_ATOMS: atom_id res chain seq x y z
N MET A 1 54.47 -2.27 2.90
CA MET A 1 53.16 -1.64 3.05
C MET A 1 52.36 -1.92 1.78
N THR A 2 51.55 -2.96 1.80
CA THR A 2 50.78 -3.41 0.64
C THR A 2 49.35 -2.91 0.82
N ALA A 3 48.92 -1.99 -0.03
CA ALA A 3 47.59 -1.46 -0.04
C ALA A 3 46.60 -2.51 -0.64
N LEU A 4 45.67 -3.00 0.17
CA LEU A 4 44.60 -3.86 -0.27
C LEU A 4 43.47 -2.97 -0.81
N THR A 5 43.34 -2.94 -2.13
CA THR A 5 42.17 -2.33 -2.80
C THR A 5 41.02 -3.30 -2.74
N LEU A 6 40.01 -3.01 -1.89
CA LEU A 6 38.70 -3.66 -1.95
C LEU A 6 37.97 -3.15 -3.21
N ALA A 7 37.90 -3.98 -4.23
CA ALA A 7 37.00 -3.77 -5.34
C ALA A 7 35.59 -4.18 -4.89
N ALA A 8 34.69 -3.23 -4.64
CA ALA A 8 33.28 -3.46 -4.47
C ALA A 8 32.71 -3.88 -5.85
N SER A 9 32.34 -5.15 -5.97
CA SER A 9 31.59 -5.65 -7.12
C SER A 9 30.17 -5.09 -7.09
N ALA A 10 29.91 -4.01 -7.81
CA ALA A 10 28.58 -3.55 -8.14
C ALA A 10 27.96 -4.60 -9.07
N SER A 11 27.00 -5.37 -8.57
CA SER A 11 26.19 -6.25 -9.40
C SER A 11 25.26 -5.39 -10.26
N ALA A 12 25.73 -5.06 -11.45
CA ALA A 12 24.94 -4.38 -12.45
C ALA A 12 23.84 -5.32 -12.96
N PHE A 13 22.61 -5.21 -12.46
CA PHE A 13 21.42 -5.68 -13.15
C PHE A 13 21.07 -4.70 -14.27
N ALA A 14 21.93 -4.60 -15.27
CA ALA A 14 21.57 -4.00 -16.54
C ALA A 14 20.80 -5.06 -17.33
N ALA A 15 19.52 -4.84 -17.58
CA ALA A 15 18.80 -5.54 -18.62
C ALA A 15 19.55 -5.27 -19.94
N GLU A 16 19.85 -6.31 -20.71
CA GLU A 16 20.55 -6.20 -22.00
C GLU A 16 19.86 -5.16 -22.90
N GLY A 17 20.46 -3.98 -23.04
CA GLY A 17 20.12 -2.95 -24.03
C GLY A 17 18.83 -2.14 -23.78
N GLY A 18 18.13 -2.28 -22.64
CA GLY A 18 16.89 -1.57 -22.34
C GLY A 18 17.10 -0.30 -21.50
N ASN A 19 16.09 0.58 -21.48
CA ASN A 19 16.09 1.79 -20.66
C ASN A 19 16.15 1.41 -19.16
N PRO A 20 17.18 1.85 -18.40
CA PRO A 20 17.41 1.42 -17.03
C PRO A 20 16.35 1.92 -16.03
N PHE A 21 15.50 2.86 -16.40
CA PHE A 21 14.41 3.36 -15.54
C PHE A 21 13.18 2.46 -15.55
N ILE A 22 13.04 1.58 -16.54
CA ILE A 22 11.90 0.66 -16.62
C ILE A 22 11.88 -0.28 -15.42
N GLY A 23 10.68 -0.52 -14.88
CA GLY A 23 10.43 -1.40 -13.74
C GLY A 23 9.76 -0.68 -12.58
N ASN A 24 9.84 -1.30 -11.41
CA ASN A 24 9.15 -0.85 -10.20
C ASN A 24 10.15 -0.27 -9.20
N TRP A 25 9.78 0.84 -8.58
CA TRP A 25 10.60 1.58 -7.64
C TRP A 25 9.84 1.81 -6.34
N ALA A 26 10.43 1.40 -5.23
CA ALA A 26 9.96 1.72 -3.88
C ALA A 26 10.45 3.13 -3.54
N LEU A 27 9.53 4.07 -3.32
CA LEU A 27 9.87 5.46 -3.04
C LEU A 27 9.78 5.75 -1.54
N THR A 28 10.77 6.47 -1.03
CA THR A 28 10.66 7.19 0.24
C THR A 28 10.32 8.64 -0.11
N ILE A 29 9.03 8.96 -0.13
CA ILE A 29 8.57 10.29 -0.55
C ILE A 29 8.93 11.35 0.48
N PRO A 30 8.91 12.65 0.10
CA PRO A 30 9.15 13.73 1.05
C PRO A 30 8.30 13.61 2.32
N GLY A 31 8.93 13.74 3.49
CA GLY A 31 8.28 13.50 4.78
C GLY A 31 8.39 12.06 5.29
N GLY A 32 9.05 11.14 4.54
CA GLY A 32 9.32 9.76 4.97
C GLY A 32 8.18 8.77 4.70
N GLY A 33 7.13 9.17 4.01
CA GLY A 33 6.02 8.28 3.63
C GLY A 33 6.40 7.25 2.59
N ALA A 34 5.65 6.15 2.52
CA ALA A 34 5.79 5.13 1.50
C ALA A 34 5.19 5.59 0.17
N GLY A 35 5.90 5.36 -0.92
CA GLY A 35 5.42 5.59 -2.28
C GLY A 35 5.90 4.50 -3.23
N TRP A 36 5.40 4.55 -4.44
CA TRP A 36 5.78 3.61 -5.47
C TRP A 36 5.71 4.27 -6.85
N LEU A 37 6.63 3.94 -7.74
CA LEU A 37 6.64 4.35 -9.13
C LEU A 37 6.87 3.12 -10.01
N GLY A 38 5.96 2.87 -10.93
CA GLY A 38 6.11 1.86 -11.98
C GLY A 38 6.29 2.54 -13.32
N ILE A 39 7.31 2.15 -14.08
CA ILE A 39 7.59 2.63 -15.44
C ILE A 39 7.55 1.45 -16.38
N THR A 40 6.79 1.56 -17.45
CA THR A 40 6.69 0.57 -18.51
C THR A 40 7.04 1.16 -19.87
N GLN A 41 7.46 0.31 -20.79
CA GLN A 41 7.63 0.65 -22.19
C GLN A 41 6.52 -0.01 -22.99
N GLU A 42 5.69 0.81 -23.58
CA GLU A 42 4.61 0.38 -24.44
C GLU A 42 5.01 0.53 -25.92
N LYS A 43 4.12 0.14 -26.84
CA LYS A 43 4.40 0.29 -28.27
C LYS A 43 4.39 1.76 -28.70
N GLY A 44 5.57 2.37 -28.74
CA GLY A 44 5.78 3.73 -29.24
C GLY A 44 5.76 4.83 -28.16
N TYR A 45 5.60 4.47 -26.87
CA TYR A 45 5.67 5.43 -25.78
C TYR A 45 6.07 4.77 -24.45
N TYR A 46 6.41 5.59 -23.47
CA TYR A 46 6.60 5.15 -22.09
C TYR A 46 5.37 5.52 -21.28
N ASP A 47 4.96 4.63 -20.40
CA ASP A 47 3.87 4.85 -19.47
C ASP A 47 4.35 4.71 -18.03
N GLY A 48 3.59 5.25 -17.09
CA GLY A 48 3.92 5.16 -15.69
C GLY A 48 2.71 5.33 -14.79
N SER A 49 2.82 4.74 -13.62
CA SER A 49 1.87 4.92 -12.53
C SER A 49 2.60 5.21 -11.24
N ILE A 50 1.99 5.98 -10.36
CA ILE A 50 2.59 6.40 -9.10
C ILE A 50 1.63 6.25 -7.93
N LEU A 51 2.18 5.83 -6.79
CA LEU A 51 1.57 5.96 -5.47
C LEU A 51 2.31 7.03 -4.69
N TRP A 52 1.59 8.01 -4.14
CA TRP A 52 2.18 9.11 -3.38
C TRP A 52 1.67 9.14 -1.94
N GLY A 53 2.19 8.22 -1.12
CA GLY A 53 1.78 8.08 0.27
C GLY A 53 0.45 7.36 0.43
N GLY A 54 -0.56 8.06 0.93
CA GLY A 54 -1.94 7.54 1.03
C GLY A 54 -2.68 7.55 -0.31
N GLY A 55 -3.87 6.98 -0.32
CA GLY A 55 -4.74 6.97 -1.50
C GLY A 55 -4.38 5.92 -2.54
N SER A 56 -4.81 6.16 -3.78
CA SER A 56 -4.74 5.19 -4.86
C SER A 56 -3.48 5.32 -5.70
N VAL A 57 -3.09 4.22 -6.34
CA VAL A 57 -2.17 4.25 -7.48
C VAL A 57 -2.87 4.94 -8.65
N VAL A 58 -2.23 5.94 -9.21
CA VAL A 58 -2.78 6.72 -10.32
C VAL A 58 -1.79 6.77 -11.48
N PRO A 59 -2.27 6.85 -12.73
CA PRO A 59 -1.39 7.08 -13.86
C PRO A 59 -0.72 8.44 -13.73
N VAL A 60 0.51 8.54 -14.23
CA VAL A 60 1.19 9.83 -14.40
C VAL A 60 0.75 10.48 -15.71
N ALA A 61 0.88 11.80 -15.82
CA ALA A 61 0.46 12.50 -17.03
C ALA A 61 1.44 12.27 -18.20
N SER A 62 2.72 12.12 -17.90
CA SER A 62 3.74 11.78 -18.89
C SER A 62 5.01 11.21 -18.25
N VAL A 63 5.72 10.40 -19.03
CA VAL A 63 7.10 9.96 -18.75
C VAL A 63 7.91 10.21 -20.00
N PHE A 64 9.04 10.87 -19.86
CA PHE A 64 10.01 11.01 -20.96
C PHE A 64 11.43 11.04 -20.41
N PHE A 65 12.40 10.86 -21.29
CA PHE A 65 13.82 10.79 -20.96
C PHE A 65 14.60 11.80 -21.78
N ASP A 66 15.55 12.43 -21.14
CA ASP A 66 16.58 13.23 -21.81
C ASP A 66 17.94 12.81 -21.25
N ASN A 67 18.76 12.21 -22.11
CA ASN A 67 20.05 11.61 -21.73
C ASN A 67 19.92 10.61 -20.55
N ASP A 68 20.56 10.90 -19.42
CA ASP A 68 20.58 10.11 -18.19
C ASP A 68 19.46 10.48 -17.20
N THR A 69 18.50 11.27 -17.64
CA THR A 69 17.48 11.85 -16.76
C THR A 69 16.08 11.43 -17.19
N MET A 70 15.30 10.96 -16.23
CA MET A 70 13.85 10.69 -16.38
C MET A 70 13.05 11.86 -15.84
N TYR A 71 12.01 12.23 -16.58
CA TYR A 71 11.02 13.24 -16.20
C TYR A 71 9.65 12.59 -16.09
N VAL A 72 9.02 12.73 -14.94
CA VAL A 72 7.65 12.24 -14.67
C VAL A 72 6.79 13.46 -14.34
N THR A 73 5.65 13.58 -15.02
CA THR A 73 4.72 14.67 -14.75
C THR A 73 3.47 14.17 -14.03
N ARG A 74 3.12 14.83 -12.92
CA ARG A 74 1.87 14.62 -12.19
C ARG A 74 0.97 15.84 -12.41
N VAL A 75 -0.34 15.59 -12.45
CA VAL A 75 -1.35 16.65 -12.54
C VAL A 75 -2.27 16.54 -11.33
N ASN A 76 -2.37 17.62 -10.59
CA ASN A 76 -3.29 17.77 -9.46
C ASN A 76 -4.39 18.75 -9.81
N GLU A 77 -5.59 18.51 -9.31
CA GLU A 77 -6.68 19.46 -9.41
C GLU A 77 -6.67 20.44 -8.23
N VAL A 78 -6.76 21.72 -8.51
CA VAL A 78 -6.79 22.79 -7.51
C VAL A 78 -8.10 23.55 -7.62
N GLN A 79 -8.81 23.67 -6.49
CA GLN A 79 -10.03 24.45 -6.38
C GLN A 79 -9.75 25.81 -5.75
N ARG A 80 -10.06 26.87 -6.48
CA ARG A 80 -10.06 28.23 -5.95
C ARG A 80 -11.42 28.56 -5.37
N LYS A 81 -11.44 28.90 -4.08
CA LYS A 81 -12.66 29.23 -3.33
C LYS A 81 -12.66 30.71 -2.99
N ASN A 82 -13.86 31.32 -2.92
CA ASN A 82 -14.03 32.65 -2.36
C ASN A 82 -14.06 32.61 -0.82
N ASP A 83 -14.18 33.77 -0.18
CA ASP A 83 -14.19 33.91 1.28
C ASP A 83 -15.34 33.14 1.98
N ALA A 84 -16.43 32.87 1.24
CA ALA A 84 -17.55 32.05 1.70
C ALA A 84 -17.34 30.56 1.48
N GLY A 85 -16.16 30.14 1.02
CA GLY A 85 -15.84 28.73 0.77
C GLY A 85 -16.41 28.14 -0.53
N LYS A 86 -17.11 28.94 -1.34
CA LYS A 86 -17.68 28.49 -2.62
C LYS A 86 -16.58 28.35 -3.67
N VAL A 87 -16.57 27.20 -4.37
CA VAL A 87 -15.65 26.96 -5.49
C VAL A 87 -15.98 27.91 -6.63
N MET A 88 -15.02 28.76 -6.98
CA MET A 88 -15.13 29.74 -8.09
C MET A 88 -14.46 29.24 -9.36
N ARG A 89 -13.44 28.43 -9.24
CA ARG A 89 -12.70 27.87 -10.37
C ARG A 89 -12.00 26.56 -9.95
N THR A 90 -12.03 25.58 -10.81
CA THR A 90 -11.18 24.39 -10.78
C THR A 90 -10.17 24.47 -11.92
N HIS A 91 -8.92 24.19 -11.65
CA HIS A 91 -7.87 24.12 -12.68
C HIS A 91 -6.84 23.03 -12.32
N GLN A 92 -6.10 22.62 -13.34
CA GLN A 92 -5.03 21.67 -13.17
C GLN A 92 -3.73 22.36 -12.78
N PHE A 93 -2.98 21.74 -11.92
CA PHE A 93 -1.67 22.14 -11.47
C PHE A 93 -0.66 21.02 -11.72
N THR A 94 0.43 21.33 -12.40
CA THR A 94 1.44 20.35 -12.81
C THR A 94 2.60 20.34 -11.84
N GLU A 95 3.01 19.15 -11.43
CA GLU A 95 4.23 18.89 -10.68
C GLU A 95 5.13 18.00 -11.52
N ALA A 96 6.42 18.35 -11.62
CA ALA A 96 7.42 17.51 -12.27
C ALA A 96 8.27 16.77 -11.22
N ILE A 97 8.59 15.53 -11.51
CA ILE A 97 9.59 14.73 -10.78
C ILE A 97 10.74 14.47 -11.75
N VAL A 98 11.92 14.91 -11.38
CA VAL A 98 13.15 14.69 -12.13
C VAL A 98 13.94 13.60 -11.41
N ALA A 99 14.37 12.58 -12.13
CA ALA A 99 15.04 11.42 -11.55
C ALA A 99 16.32 11.04 -12.31
N LYS A 100 17.35 10.66 -11.57
CA LYS A 100 18.58 10.04 -12.07
C LYS A 100 18.84 8.73 -11.36
N ILE A 101 19.48 7.78 -12.04
CA ILE A 101 19.91 6.53 -11.44
C ILE A 101 21.33 6.67 -10.88
N SER A 102 21.52 6.18 -9.66
CA SER A 102 22.80 6.02 -9.02
C SER A 102 22.90 4.60 -8.43
N GLY A 103 23.51 3.68 -9.16
CA GLY A 103 23.49 2.26 -8.82
C GLY A 103 22.06 1.68 -8.89
N ASP A 104 21.58 1.10 -7.78
CA ASP A 104 20.24 0.54 -7.66
C ASP A 104 19.20 1.56 -7.09
N GLU A 105 19.58 2.82 -6.99
CA GLU A 105 18.75 3.87 -6.43
C GLU A 105 18.38 4.92 -7.47
N LEU A 106 17.18 5.47 -7.32
CA LEU A 106 16.77 6.72 -7.95
C LEU A 106 17.05 7.88 -6.98
N GLN A 107 17.70 8.91 -7.49
CA GLN A 107 17.77 10.22 -6.87
C GLN A 107 16.69 11.08 -7.53
N LEU A 108 15.69 11.50 -6.78
CA LEU A 108 14.53 12.19 -7.31
C LEU A 108 14.39 13.59 -6.68
N VAL A 109 13.87 14.51 -7.50
CA VAL A 109 13.54 15.87 -7.07
C VAL A 109 12.16 16.22 -7.55
N THR A 110 11.23 16.60 -6.66
CA THR A 110 9.99 17.24 -7.08
C THR A 110 10.22 18.70 -7.38
N LEU A 111 9.62 19.16 -8.46
CA LEU A 111 9.56 20.57 -8.87
C LEU A 111 8.11 21.04 -8.84
N HIS A 112 7.77 21.83 -7.86
CA HIS A 112 6.42 22.30 -7.62
C HIS A 112 6.40 23.85 -7.64
N GLY A 113 5.81 24.43 -8.70
CA GLY A 113 5.64 25.88 -8.80
C GLY A 113 4.69 26.39 -7.72
N HIS A 114 4.97 27.56 -7.15
CA HIS A 114 4.08 28.13 -6.15
C HIS A 114 2.77 28.59 -6.80
N GLU A 115 1.66 28.42 -6.09
CA GLU A 115 0.32 28.75 -6.61
C GLU A 115 0.11 30.25 -6.91
N ASN A 116 0.93 31.13 -6.34
CA ASN A 116 0.93 32.56 -6.66
C ASN A 116 1.66 32.89 -7.98
N GLY A 117 2.19 31.86 -8.67
CA GLY A 117 2.95 32.00 -9.91
C GLY A 117 4.39 32.49 -9.74
N GLN A 118 4.88 32.62 -8.51
CA GLN A 118 6.23 33.11 -8.23
C GLN A 118 7.01 32.12 -7.39
N GLY A 119 8.10 31.61 -7.96
CA GLY A 119 8.99 30.67 -7.28
C GLY A 119 8.67 29.21 -7.50
N LEU A 120 9.55 28.38 -7.00
CA LEU A 120 9.57 26.94 -7.18
C LEU A 120 10.07 26.25 -5.91
N SER A 121 9.28 25.34 -5.38
CA SER A 121 9.72 24.41 -4.33
C SER A 121 10.46 23.24 -4.96
N ARG A 122 11.58 22.85 -4.35
CA ARG A 122 12.37 21.67 -4.71
C ARG A 122 12.50 20.80 -3.48
N VAL A 123 12.10 19.53 -3.59
CA VAL A 123 12.25 18.59 -2.49
C VAL A 123 12.87 17.31 -3.02
N GLU A 124 13.98 16.92 -2.40
CA GLU A 124 14.72 15.71 -2.75
C GLU A 124 14.17 14.51 -1.99
N PHE A 125 14.18 13.35 -2.64
CA PHE A 125 13.82 12.06 -2.07
C PHE A 125 14.46 10.93 -2.86
N THR A 126 14.29 9.70 -2.41
CA THR A 126 14.96 8.53 -3.02
C THR A 126 13.95 7.45 -3.40
N GLY A 127 14.37 6.61 -4.34
CA GLY A 127 13.69 5.40 -4.72
C GLY A 127 14.67 4.24 -4.81
N LYS A 128 14.25 3.06 -4.37
CA LYS A 128 15.03 1.83 -4.48
C LYS A 128 14.37 0.90 -5.49
N ARG A 129 15.16 0.30 -6.36
CA ARG A 129 14.65 -0.66 -7.34
C ARG A 129 13.98 -1.84 -6.62
N ILE A 130 12.77 -2.16 -7.03
CA ILE A 130 12.09 -3.39 -6.61
C ILE A 130 12.60 -4.50 -7.54
N PRO A 131 13.18 -5.60 -7.02
CA PRO A 131 13.61 -6.72 -7.84
C PRO A 131 12.46 -7.31 -8.65
N PRO A 132 12.75 -7.99 -9.76
CA PRO A 132 11.76 -8.75 -10.49
C PRO A 132 10.96 -9.67 -9.55
N LEU A 133 9.71 -9.89 -9.91
CA LEU A 133 8.88 -10.86 -9.20
C LEU A 133 9.53 -12.24 -9.27
N PRO A 134 9.52 -13.02 -8.20
CA PRO A 134 9.77 -14.45 -8.27
C PRO A 134 8.81 -15.12 -9.26
N ALA A 135 9.15 -16.33 -9.68
CA ALA A 135 8.22 -17.14 -10.46
C ALA A 135 6.92 -17.34 -9.66
N LYS A 136 5.78 -17.37 -10.37
CA LYS A 136 4.48 -17.61 -9.74
C LYS A 136 4.51 -18.93 -8.94
N PRO A 137 4.27 -18.92 -7.63
CA PRO A 137 4.38 -20.11 -6.81
C PRO A 137 3.30 -21.13 -7.13
N ASP A 138 3.66 -22.42 -7.11
CA ASP A 138 2.70 -23.53 -7.13
C ASP A 138 2.19 -23.73 -5.69
N LEU A 139 1.04 -23.15 -5.37
CA LEU A 139 0.48 -23.17 -4.02
C LEU A 139 0.16 -24.60 -3.52
N ALA A 140 0.02 -25.60 -4.40
CA ALA A 140 -0.17 -26.99 -4.02
C ALA A 140 1.10 -27.61 -3.40
N LYS A 141 2.26 -27.01 -3.67
CA LYS A 141 3.57 -27.45 -3.13
C LYS A 141 4.01 -26.66 -1.91
N VAL A 142 3.33 -25.55 -1.61
CA VAL A 142 3.67 -24.72 -0.45
C VAL A 142 3.30 -25.46 0.84
N LYS A 143 4.26 -25.54 1.75
CA LYS A 143 4.05 -26.12 3.08
C LYS A 143 3.88 -25.00 4.10
N PHE A 144 2.83 -25.11 4.90
CA PHE A 144 2.59 -24.19 6.00
C PHE A 144 2.98 -24.83 7.32
N GLY A 145 3.55 -24.05 8.19
CA GLY A 145 3.87 -24.43 9.57
C GLY A 145 2.63 -24.41 10.46
N ASP A 146 2.85 -24.55 11.76
CA ASP A 146 1.78 -24.57 12.75
C ASP A 146 1.00 -23.26 12.79
N ALA A 147 -0.31 -23.39 12.99
CA ALA A 147 -1.20 -22.27 13.15
C ALA A 147 -0.91 -21.50 14.45
N SER A 148 -0.77 -20.20 14.36
CA SER A 148 -0.62 -19.30 15.51
C SER A 148 -1.80 -18.35 15.58
N THR A 149 -2.48 -18.31 16.74
CA THR A 149 -3.53 -17.34 17.02
C THR A 149 -2.89 -15.99 17.35
N LEU A 150 -3.18 -14.96 16.56
CA LEU A 150 -2.61 -13.61 16.73
C LEU A 150 -3.40 -12.74 17.72
N PHE A 151 -4.67 -13.05 17.93
CA PHE A 151 -5.54 -12.33 18.87
C PHE A 151 -6.11 -13.32 19.89
N ASN A 152 -5.79 -13.12 21.17
CA ASN A 152 -6.13 -14.03 22.26
C ASN A 152 -7.60 -13.87 22.79
N GLY A 153 -8.36 -12.91 22.25
CA GLY A 153 -9.74 -12.62 22.67
C GLY A 153 -9.88 -11.95 24.06
N LYS A 154 -8.77 -11.58 24.72
CA LYS A 154 -8.79 -11.05 26.10
C LYS A 154 -8.21 -9.64 26.20
N ASN A 155 -7.14 -9.37 25.47
CA ASN A 155 -6.40 -8.10 25.51
C ASN A 155 -5.62 -7.89 24.20
N LEU A 156 -4.86 -6.78 24.13
CA LEU A 156 -4.05 -6.41 22.97
C LEU A 156 -2.60 -6.93 23.06
N GLU A 157 -2.35 -7.97 23.84
CA GLU A 157 -1.02 -8.58 23.92
C GLU A 157 -0.55 -9.07 22.55
N GLY A 158 0.72 -8.75 22.19
CA GLY A 158 1.28 -9.01 20.87
C GLY A 158 0.89 -7.99 19.79
N TRP A 159 0.14 -6.96 20.17
CA TRP A 159 -0.25 -5.86 19.30
C TRP A 159 0.22 -4.52 19.84
N LYS A 160 0.48 -3.56 18.94
CA LYS A 160 0.83 -2.18 19.31
C LYS A 160 0.14 -1.16 18.42
N LEU A 161 -0.22 -0.04 19.03
CA LEU A 161 -0.78 1.12 18.34
C LEU A 161 0.29 1.79 17.49
N ILE A 162 -0.05 2.22 16.29
CA ILE A 162 0.80 2.98 15.39
C ILE A 162 0.03 4.15 14.77
N GLY A 163 0.73 5.26 14.57
CA GLY A 163 0.09 6.49 14.08
C GLY A 163 -0.99 7.00 15.04
N GLY A 164 -1.67 8.06 14.64
CA GLY A 164 -2.77 8.65 15.39
C GLY A 164 -2.35 9.27 16.74
N GLN A 165 -3.29 9.99 17.34
CA GLN A 165 -3.13 10.61 18.67
C GLN A 165 -3.98 9.93 19.74
N ALA A 166 -4.89 9.06 19.31
CA ALA A 166 -5.84 8.37 20.18
C ALA A 166 -5.92 6.88 19.86
N ASN A 167 -6.23 6.10 20.88
CA ASN A 167 -6.53 4.68 20.73
C ASN A 167 -8.06 4.49 20.65
N GLY A 168 -8.53 3.92 19.55
CA GLY A 168 -9.92 3.49 19.38
C GLY A 168 -10.13 1.99 19.61
N TRP A 169 -9.04 1.23 19.86
CA TRP A 169 -9.05 -0.21 19.97
C TRP A 169 -9.30 -0.70 21.38
N SER A 170 -10.17 -1.70 21.50
CA SER A 170 -10.52 -2.40 22.73
C SER A 170 -10.83 -3.85 22.45
N VAL A 171 -11.06 -4.62 23.50
CA VAL A 171 -11.53 -6.00 23.42
C VAL A 171 -12.89 -6.08 24.12
N GLU A 172 -13.92 -6.50 23.38
CA GLU A 172 -15.28 -6.63 23.86
C GLU A 172 -15.80 -8.04 23.53
N ASN A 173 -16.14 -8.83 24.56
CA ASN A 173 -16.69 -10.18 24.40
C ASN A 173 -15.87 -11.11 23.46
N GLY A 174 -14.56 -11.06 23.55
CA GLY A 174 -13.67 -11.86 22.71
C GLY A 174 -13.47 -11.31 21.28
N ILE A 175 -13.94 -10.11 21.00
CA ILE A 175 -13.83 -9.43 19.71
C ILE A 175 -12.87 -8.25 19.84
N LEU A 176 -11.96 -8.09 18.89
CA LEU A 176 -11.14 -6.91 18.72
C LEU A 176 -11.98 -5.83 18.05
N VAL A 177 -12.21 -4.73 18.74
CA VAL A 177 -13.13 -3.66 18.31
C VAL A 177 -12.37 -2.34 18.18
N ASN A 178 -12.62 -1.61 17.09
CA ASN A 178 -12.20 -0.22 16.95
C ASN A 178 -13.42 0.69 16.88
N ARG A 179 -13.42 1.73 17.73
CA ARG A 179 -14.49 2.76 17.80
C ARG A 179 -13.88 4.16 17.78
N PRO A 180 -13.49 4.67 16.60
CA PRO A 180 -13.02 6.05 16.48
C PRO A 180 -14.21 7.01 16.65
N VAL A 181 -14.22 7.76 17.74
CA VAL A 181 -15.30 8.70 18.07
C VAL A 181 -14.86 10.12 17.71
N GLN A 182 -15.64 10.78 16.84
CA GLN A 182 -15.48 12.20 16.54
C GLN A 182 -16.54 13.00 17.30
N GLU A 183 -16.12 14.04 17.97
CA GLU A 183 -17.02 14.93 18.73
C GLU A 183 -17.41 16.12 17.86
N GLU A 184 -18.71 16.39 17.75
CA GLU A 184 -19.21 17.54 17.00
C GLU A 184 -18.67 18.87 17.54
N GLY A 185 -18.22 19.76 16.68
CA GLY A 185 -17.64 21.05 17.05
C GLY A 185 -16.22 20.98 17.62
N LYS A 186 -15.60 19.80 17.73
CA LYS A 186 -14.20 19.65 18.13
C LYS A 186 -13.29 19.45 16.93
N PRO A 187 -11.99 19.77 17.03
CA PRO A 187 -11.03 19.40 16.00
C PRO A 187 -11.06 17.90 15.71
N HIS A 188 -10.87 17.54 14.45
CA HIS A 188 -10.81 16.13 14.03
C HIS A 188 -9.74 15.38 14.85
N ARG A 189 -10.15 14.28 15.51
CA ARG A 189 -9.28 13.44 16.31
C ARG A 189 -8.70 12.31 15.44
N SER A 190 -7.39 12.26 15.34
CA SER A 190 -6.67 11.21 14.63
C SER A 190 -6.55 9.97 15.52
N TYR A 191 -7.10 8.84 15.06
CA TYR A 191 -6.99 7.55 15.72
C TYR A 191 -5.87 6.71 15.10
N GLY A 192 -5.27 5.85 15.93
CA GLY A 192 -4.18 4.99 15.48
C GLY A 192 -4.65 3.68 14.87
N ASN A 193 -3.79 3.12 14.06
CA ASN A 193 -3.91 1.77 13.51
C ASN A 193 -3.29 0.77 14.49
N LEU A 194 -3.62 -0.52 14.34
CA LEU A 194 -3.10 -1.57 15.21
C LEU A 194 -2.26 -2.57 14.39
N ARG A 195 -1.03 -2.85 14.82
CA ARG A 195 -0.17 -3.83 14.17
C ARG A 195 0.31 -4.91 15.14
N THR A 196 0.60 -6.09 14.63
CA THR A 196 1.31 -7.10 15.41
C THR A 196 2.73 -6.64 15.75
N GLU A 197 3.26 -7.05 16.89
CA GLU A 197 4.68 -6.89 17.23
C GLU A 197 5.54 -7.81 16.37
N LYS A 198 5.04 -9.04 16.15
CA LYS A 198 5.68 -10.04 15.30
C LYS A 198 5.55 -9.67 13.81
N GLU A 199 6.59 -9.96 13.05
CA GLU A 199 6.66 -9.73 11.61
C GLU A 199 6.67 -11.08 10.86
N PHE A 200 6.14 -11.08 9.63
CA PHE A 200 5.93 -12.27 8.80
C PHE A 200 6.39 -11.98 7.37
N GLU A 201 6.83 -12.99 6.65
CA GLU A 201 7.22 -12.89 5.25
C GLU A 201 6.15 -13.50 4.34
N ASP A 202 6.09 -14.81 4.27
CA ASP A 202 5.12 -15.57 3.51
C ASP A 202 4.23 -16.36 4.47
N PHE A 203 2.93 -16.37 4.23
CA PHE A 203 1.97 -16.98 5.16
C PHE A 203 0.60 -17.22 4.52
N ASN A 204 -0.21 -18.02 5.19
CA ASN A 204 -1.65 -18.02 5.09
C ASN A 204 -2.25 -17.35 6.34
N LEU A 205 -3.19 -16.45 6.15
CA LEU A 205 -3.90 -15.70 7.19
C LEU A 205 -5.40 -15.96 7.06
N THR A 206 -6.04 -16.38 8.14
CA THR A 206 -7.49 -16.44 8.23
C THR A 206 -7.98 -15.51 9.32
N LEU A 207 -9.08 -14.81 9.06
CA LEU A 207 -9.74 -13.96 10.04
C LEU A 207 -11.18 -13.69 9.65
N GLU A 208 -11.94 -13.17 10.59
CA GLU A 208 -13.27 -12.65 10.34
C GLU A 208 -13.34 -11.17 10.72
N THR A 209 -14.07 -10.39 9.91
CA THR A 209 -14.33 -8.97 10.17
C THR A 209 -15.80 -8.64 10.01
N ARG A 210 -16.26 -7.62 10.73
CA ARG A 210 -17.63 -7.09 10.63
C ARG A 210 -17.59 -5.58 10.70
N LEU A 211 -18.32 -4.95 9.79
CA LEU A 211 -18.37 -3.48 9.68
C LEU A 211 -19.80 -2.97 9.55
N GLY A 212 -20.00 -1.71 9.93
CA GLY A 212 -21.24 -0.98 9.78
C GLY A 212 -21.37 -0.34 8.40
N LYS A 213 -22.55 0.23 8.13
CA LYS A 213 -22.85 0.92 6.88
C LYS A 213 -21.89 2.11 6.64
N GLY A 214 -21.31 2.15 5.45
CA GLY A 214 -20.37 3.20 5.03
C GLY A 214 -19.01 3.13 5.71
N ASN A 215 -18.74 2.08 6.51
CA ASN A 215 -17.46 1.93 7.18
C ASN A 215 -16.36 1.44 6.24
N ASN A 216 -15.13 1.81 6.59
CA ASN A 216 -13.91 1.50 5.87
C ASN A 216 -12.78 1.15 6.84
N SER A 217 -12.04 0.13 6.53
CA SER A 217 -10.84 -0.37 7.19
C SER A 217 -9.97 -1.10 6.17
N GLY A 218 -8.87 -1.74 6.60
CA GLY A 218 -7.99 -2.53 5.73
C GLY A 218 -7.19 -3.55 6.54
N ILE A 219 -6.85 -4.65 5.89
CA ILE A 219 -5.96 -5.69 6.40
C ILE A 219 -4.66 -5.59 5.62
N TYR A 220 -3.59 -5.10 6.24
CA TYR A 220 -2.29 -4.90 5.59
C TYR A 220 -1.39 -6.11 5.83
N LEU A 221 -1.10 -6.83 4.77
CA LEU A 221 -0.14 -7.92 4.75
C LEU A 221 1.26 -7.33 4.76
N ARG A 222 2.14 -7.78 5.66
CA ARG A 222 3.50 -7.25 5.84
C ARG A 222 3.55 -5.74 6.10
N GLY A 223 2.42 -5.14 6.53
CA GLY A 223 2.29 -3.69 6.72
C GLY A 223 2.31 -2.85 5.44
N ILE A 224 2.29 -3.46 4.26
CA ILE A 224 2.47 -2.78 2.97
C ILE A 224 1.42 -3.09 1.90
N TYR A 225 0.71 -4.21 1.98
CA TYR A 225 -0.30 -4.60 0.98
C TYR A 225 -1.67 -4.66 1.63
N GLU A 226 -2.52 -3.72 1.31
CA GLU A 226 -3.88 -3.65 1.84
C GLU A 226 -4.83 -4.57 1.09
N VAL A 227 -5.43 -5.50 1.84
CA VAL A 227 -6.68 -6.15 1.44
C VAL A 227 -7.81 -5.29 1.97
N GLN A 228 -8.59 -4.72 1.06
CA GLN A 228 -9.65 -3.75 1.37
C GLN A 228 -10.76 -4.35 2.22
N VAL A 229 -11.20 -3.64 3.24
CA VAL A 229 -12.36 -3.94 4.07
C VAL A 229 -13.28 -2.73 4.10
N SER A 230 -14.29 -2.70 3.24
CA SER A 230 -15.19 -1.56 3.09
C SER A 230 -16.61 -2.01 2.75
N ASP A 231 -17.61 -1.20 3.12
CA ASP A 231 -19.00 -1.42 2.73
C ASP A 231 -19.19 -1.14 1.24
N THR A 232 -19.04 -2.19 0.44
CA THR A 232 -19.19 -2.14 -1.03
C THR A 232 -20.24 -3.11 -1.56
N PHE A 233 -21.05 -3.71 -0.67
CA PHE A 233 -22.09 -4.66 -1.04
C PHE A 233 -23.03 -4.10 -2.12
N GLY A 234 -23.15 -4.85 -3.23
CA GLY A 234 -23.98 -4.48 -4.38
C GLY A 234 -23.39 -3.41 -5.29
N ARG A 235 -22.16 -2.94 -5.05
CA ARG A 235 -21.48 -2.00 -5.96
C ARG A 235 -20.85 -2.73 -7.15
N LYS A 236 -20.63 -1.99 -8.23
CA LYS A 236 -19.83 -2.48 -9.37
C LYS A 236 -18.40 -2.77 -8.89
N LEU A 237 -17.83 -3.86 -9.40
CA LEU A 237 -16.46 -4.25 -9.07
C LEU A 237 -15.44 -3.23 -9.61
N ASP A 238 -14.55 -2.83 -8.71
CA ASP A 238 -13.36 -2.03 -8.99
C ASP A 238 -12.24 -2.39 -7.99
N PRO A 239 -11.05 -1.81 -8.07
CA PRO A 239 -9.95 -2.15 -7.16
C PRO A 239 -10.10 -1.56 -5.73
N HIS A 240 -11.27 -1.05 -5.34
CA HIS A 240 -11.58 -0.55 -4.00
C HIS A 240 -12.72 -1.33 -3.31
N ASN A 241 -13.21 -2.41 -3.94
CA ASN A 241 -14.21 -3.29 -3.32
C ASN A 241 -13.60 -4.13 -2.19
N MET A 242 -14.47 -4.61 -1.31
CA MET A 242 -14.06 -5.55 -0.25
C MET A 242 -13.28 -6.73 -0.83
N GLY A 243 -12.11 -7.03 -0.25
CA GLY A 243 -11.22 -8.09 -0.68
C GLY A 243 -10.30 -7.75 -1.85
N ALA A 244 -10.43 -6.57 -2.47
CA ALA A 244 -9.47 -6.08 -3.46
C ALA A 244 -8.07 -5.90 -2.83
N ILE A 245 -7.02 -5.99 -3.63
CA ILE A 245 -5.76 -5.35 -3.25
C ILE A 245 -5.89 -3.87 -3.62
N TYR A 246 -6.01 -3.04 -2.60
CA TYR A 246 -6.44 -1.65 -2.72
C TYR A 246 -5.78 -0.91 -3.87
N SER A 247 -6.61 -0.39 -4.78
CA SER A 247 -6.16 0.36 -5.97
C SER A 247 -5.28 -0.42 -6.97
N ARG A 248 -5.04 -1.74 -6.77
CA ARG A 248 -4.13 -2.52 -7.61
C ARG A 248 -4.78 -3.71 -8.30
N ILE A 249 -5.60 -4.49 -7.58
CA ILE A 249 -6.19 -5.71 -8.11
C ILE A 249 -7.67 -5.73 -7.80
N THR A 250 -8.49 -5.69 -8.85
CA THR A 250 -9.93 -5.84 -8.76
C THR A 250 -10.31 -7.30 -8.49
N PRO A 251 -11.20 -7.58 -7.54
CA PRO A 251 -11.77 -8.93 -7.36
C PRO A 251 -12.45 -9.42 -8.65
N THR A 252 -12.38 -10.72 -8.90
CA THR A 252 -13.04 -11.34 -10.08
C THR A 252 -14.55 -11.48 -9.91
N SER A 253 -15.04 -11.44 -8.67
CA SER A 253 -16.47 -11.49 -8.32
C SER A 253 -16.73 -10.80 -6.99
N SER A 254 -17.97 -10.34 -6.78
CA SER A 254 -18.43 -9.89 -5.47
C SER A 254 -18.79 -11.11 -4.63
N ALA A 255 -18.21 -11.23 -3.45
CA ALA A 255 -18.43 -12.33 -2.52
C ALA A 255 -18.74 -11.83 -1.10
N GLU A 256 -18.83 -10.52 -0.91
CA GLU A 256 -19.18 -9.91 0.37
C GLU A 256 -20.65 -10.17 0.73
N LYS A 257 -20.90 -10.31 2.01
CA LYS A 257 -22.24 -10.39 2.59
C LYS A 257 -22.73 -8.98 2.95
N PRO A 258 -24.03 -8.78 3.16
CA PRO A 258 -24.56 -7.51 3.63
C PRO A 258 -23.84 -6.96 4.86
N VAL A 259 -23.83 -5.63 4.99
CA VAL A 259 -23.26 -4.92 6.13
C VAL A 259 -23.87 -5.41 7.44
N GLY A 260 -23.03 -5.52 8.50
CA GLY A 260 -23.43 -6.07 9.79
C GLY A 260 -23.24 -7.58 9.92
N GLU A 261 -23.00 -8.29 8.81
CA GLU A 261 -22.66 -9.71 8.84
C GLU A 261 -21.14 -9.93 8.92
N TRP A 262 -20.74 -11.07 9.52
CA TRP A 262 -19.34 -11.47 9.55
C TRP A 262 -18.87 -11.92 8.18
N GLN A 263 -17.80 -11.28 7.72
CA GLN A 263 -17.06 -11.62 6.50
C GLN A 263 -15.87 -12.50 6.88
N THR A 264 -15.69 -13.62 6.23
CA THR A 264 -14.57 -14.53 6.45
C THR A 264 -13.54 -14.34 5.36
N PHE A 265 -12.30 -14.08 5.74
CA PHE A 265 -11.15 -13.98 4.85
C PHE A 265 -10.23 -15.17 5.03
N ASP A 266 -9.76 -15.73 3.92
CA ASP A 266 -8.62 -16.64 3.84
C ASP A 266 -7.67 -16.08 2.78
N ILE A 267 -6.50 -15.62 3.24
CA ILE A 267 -5.55 -14.86 2.44
C ILE A 267 -4.20 -15.59 2.46
N THR A 268 -3.69 -15.92 1.28
CA THR A 268 -2.36 -16.53 1.14
C THR A 268 -1.43 -15.56 0.43
N LEU A 269 -0.29 -15.25 1.05
CA LEU A 269 0.80 -14.45 0.50
C LEU A 269 2.05 -15.32 0.40
N VAL A 270 2.55 -15.54 -0.82
CA VAL A 270 3.76 -16.32 -1.08
C VAL A 270 4.53 -15.66 -2.22
N ASP A 271 5.82 -15.44 -2.04
CA ASP A 271 6.72 -14.87 -3.07
C ASP A 271 6.13 -13.65 -3.77
N ARG A 272 5.55 -12.72 -3.01
CA ARG A 272 4.85 -11.53 -3.52
C ARG A 272 3.70 -11.84 -4.49
N HIS A 273 3.06 -12.98 -4.34
CA HIS A 273 1.80 -13.31 -4.99
C HIS A 273 0.72 -13.52 -3.94
N VAL A 274 -0.48 -13.05 -4.22
CA VAL A 274 -1.59 -13.09 -3.28
C VAL A 274 -2.79 -13.86 -3.83
N THR A 275 -3.38 -14.66 -2.96
CA THR A 275 -4.71 -15.27 -3.15
C THR A 275 -5.63 -14.76 -2.07
N VAL A 276 -6.83 -14.34 -2.43
CA VAL A 276 -7.87 -13.90 -1.48
C VAL A 276 -9.13 -14.73 -1.72
N ILE A 277 -9.59 -15.39 -0.65
CA ILE A 277 -10.87 -16.08 -0.58
C ILE A 277 -11.74 -15.30 0.41
N LEU A 278 -12.85 -14.78 -0.06
CA LEU A 278 -13.84 -14.05 0.74
C LEU A 278 -15.13 -14.88 0.82
N ASN A 279 -15.55 -15.20 2.04
CA ASN A 279 -16.77 -16.00 2.31
C ASN A 279 -16.81 -17.32 1.51
N GLY A 280 -15.65 -17.98 1.35
CA GLY A 280 -15.51 -19.24 0.63
C GLY A 280 -15.38 -19.11 -0.90
N VAL A 281 -15.44 -17.90 -1.45
CA VAL A 281 -15.26 -17.63 -2.89
C VAL A 281 -13.87 -17.06 -3.15
N LYS A 282 -13.09 -17.70 -4.02
CA LYS A 282 -11.78 -17.19 -4.44
C LYS A 282 -11.96 -16.03 -5.40
N ILE A 283 -11.72 -14.82 -4.93
CA ILE A 283 -11.91 -13.56 -5.65
C ILE A 283 -10.61 -12.99 -6.25
N ILE A 284 -9.47 -13.40 -5.73
CA ILE A 284 -8.13 -13.14 -6.30
C ILE A 284 -7.37 -14.45 -6.28
N ASP A 285 -6.79 -14.85 -7.39
CA ASP A 285 -6.09 -16.13 -7.54
C ASP A 285 -4.62 -15.93 -7.92
N ASN A 286 -3.74 -16.03 -6.91
CA ASN A 286 -2.28 -16.07 -7.08
C ASN A 286 -1.77 -14.96 -8.01
N GLN A 287 -2.16 -13.69 -7.71
CA GLN A 287 -1.84 -12.52 -8.50
C GLN A 287 -0.59 -11.81 -7.96
N PRO A 288 0.26 -11.25 -8.84
CA PRO A 288 1.49 -10.58 -8.44
C PRO A 288 1.23 -9.24 -7.73
N LEU A 289 2.03 -8.95 -6.70
CA LEU A 289 2.08 -7.67 -6.00
C LEU A 289 3.29 -6.86 -6.48
N LEU A 290 3.03 -5.83 -7.28
CA LEU A 290 4.08 -5.02 -7.94
C LEU A 290 4.63 -3.91 -7.04
N GLY A 291 3.89 -3.54 -5.99
CA GLY A 291 4.25 -2.45 -5.10
C GLY A 291 3.30 -2.32 -3.91
N CYS A 292 3.67 -1.47 -2.95
CA CYS A 292 2.85 -1.20 -1.78
C CYS A 292 1.52 -0.50 -2.16
N THR A 293 0.54 -0.56 -1.27
CA THR A 293 -0.73 0.16 -1.37
C THR A 293 -0.68 1.46 -0.56
N GLY A 294 -1.67 2.32 -0.73
CA GLY A 294 -1.81 3.52 0.10
C GLY A 294 -1.88 3.19 1.60
N GLY A 295 -1.31 4.03 2.46
CA GLY A 295 -1.27 3.78 3.89
C GLY A 295 -0.22 2.76 4.36
N ALA A 296 0.63 2.25 3.46
CA ALA A 296 1.72 1.34 3.79
C ALA A 296 2.69 1.96 4.81
N LEU A 297 3.21 1.13 5.71
CA LEU A 297 4.19 1.56 6.73
C LEU A 297 5.53 1.94 6.11
N TRP A 298 5.89 1.31 5.00
CA TRP A 298 7.10 1.55 4.20
C TRP A 298 6.91 1.04 2.78
N ALA A 299 7.76 1.47 1.88
CA ALA A 299 7.73 1.02 0.48
C ALA A 299 8.61 -0.21 0.23
N ASP A 300 9.49 -0.56 1.15
CA ASP A 300 10.41 -1.69 1.05
C ASP A 300 9.67 -3.03 1.08
N GLN A 301 9.80 -3.80 0.00
CA GLN A 301 9.14 -5.10 -0.18
C GLN A 301 10.08 -6.29 0.07
N PHE A 302 11.30 -6.04 0.54
CA PHE A 302 12.36 -7.05 0.68
C PHE A 302 12.51 -7.60 2.09
N ARG A 303 11.70 -7.13 3.01
CA ARG A 303 11.76 -7.51 4.43
C ARG A 303 10.43 -8.09 4.90
N PRO A 304 10.44 -8.94 5.91
CA PRO A 304 9.22 -9.27 6.66
C PRO A 304 8.54 -8.02 7.19
N GLY A 305 7.25 -8.13 7.48
CA GLY A 305 6.49 -7.05 8.09
C GLY A 305 5.31 -7.55 8.91
N PRO A 306 4.69 -6.67 9.70
CA PRO A 306 3.59 -7.04 10.56
C PRO A 306 2.29 -7.29 9.79
N LEU A 307 1.37 -8.01 10.40
CA LEU A 307 -0.03 -7.82 10.11
C LEU A 307 -0.47 -6.48 10.72
N TYR A 308 -1.16 -5.66 9.94
CA TYR A 308 -1.66 -4.39 10.41
C TYR A 308 -3.13 -4.25 10.04
N VAL A 309 -3.95 -3.72 10.94
CA VAL A 309 -5.37 -3.44 10.72
C VAL A 309 -5.64 -1.96 10.89
N GLN A 310 -6.37 -1.38 9.93
CA GLN A 310 -6.62 0.04 9.85
C GLN A 310 -7.71 0.46 10.85
N GLY A 311 -7.43 1.50 11.64
CA GLY A 311 -8.33 2.03 12.67
C GLY A 311 -8.54 3.54 12.61
N ASP A 312 -7.86 4.23 11.72
CA ASP A 312 -7.90 5.68 11.60
C ASP A 312 -9.08 6.22 10.77
N HIS A 313 -9.90 5.34 10.17
CA HIS A 313 -11.05 5.71 9.36
C HIS A 313 -12.36 5.60 10.14
N THR A 314 -12.90 4.38 10.29
CA THR A 314 -14.21 4.16 10.88
C THR A 314 -14.21 2.94 11.81
N GLY A 315 -15.37 2.66 12.44
CA GLY A 315 -15.53 1.50 13.32
C GLY A 315 -15.41 0.18 12.58
N ILE A 316 -14.76 -0.80 13.21
CA ILE A 316 -14.53 -2.14 12.67
C ILE A 316 -14.40 -3.16 13.79
N GLU A 317 -14.74 -4.39 13.52
CA GLU A 317 -14.60 -5.54 14.41
C GLU A 317 -13.85 -6.67 13.74
N TYR A 318 -12.94 -7.34 14.50
CA TYR A 318 -12.16 -8.49 14.06
C TYR A 318 -12.22 -9.61 15.09
N ARG A 319 -12.17 -10.86 14.63
CA ARG A 319 -12.01 -12.05 15.46
C ARG A 319 -11.33 -13.19 14.71
N ASN A 320 -10.97 -14.25 15.42
CA ASN A 320 -10.43 -15.49 14.85
C ASN A 320 -9.22 -15.25 13.93
N ILE A 321 -8.30 -14.36 14.36
CA ILE A 321 -7.11 -14.00 13.58
C ILE A 321 -6.06 -15.09 13.77
N VAL A 322 -5.83 -15.89 12.74
CA VAL A 322 -4.91 -17.03 12.76
C VAL A 322 -3.96 -16.94 11.56
N ILE A 323 -2.68 -17.15 11.81
CA ILE A 323 -1.65 -17.16 10.77
C ILE A 323 -0.91 -18.49 10.75
N LYS A 324 -0.56 -18.96 9.56
CA LYS A 324 0.31 -20.11 9.30
C LYS A 324 1.47 -19.64 8.44
N PRO A 325 2.68 -19.51 8.98
CA PRO A 325 3.84 -19.12 8.17
C PRO A 325 4.18 -20.21 7.13
N VAL A 326 4.75 -19.81 6.01
CA VAL A 326 5.33 -20.77 5.05
C VAL A 326 6.59 -21.36 5.65
N VAL A 327 6.76 -22.68 5.54
CA VAL A 327 7.98 -23.40 5.90
C VAL A 327 8.85 -23.47 4.65
N LYS A 328 10.04 -22.85 4.73
CA LYS A 328 11.06 -22.88 3.66
C LYS A 328 12.01 -24.08 3.84
#